data_19ed4f9c47fba097894a4538d7192b8f
#
_entry.id   19ed4f9c47fba097894a4538d7192b8f
#
_cell.length_a   1.000
_cell.length_b   1.000
_cell.length_c   1.000
_cell.angle_alpha   90.00
_cell.angle_beta   90.00
_cell.angle_gamma   90.00
#
_symmetry.space_group_name_H-M   'P 1'
#
loop_
_entity.id
_entity.type
_entity.pdbx_description
1 polymer ?
#
loop_
_entity_poly.entity_id
_entity_poly.type
_entity_poly.pdbx_seq_one_letter_code
_entity_poly.pdbx_strand_id
1 'polypeptide(L)'
;SNVMFPPVFRSENKIQISELLNLSLSEIEKKSSVLLINKIIKQRSIKSKEEIKEIKSALQITNMMHQTSMKKTKPGKYEYEIVAQMEKIVKKNNVHLAYPIIFTTKGQVLHNSIYTNRINDGDLLLNDSGSNSIMSYASDITRTFPANGKFSNKQKNIYMIVQEMQEVILKELKPGVNFKEMHKLSAYIG
;
A
#
# COMPACT_ATOMS: atom_id res chain seq x y z
N SER A 1 20.54 13.29 -29.85
CA SER A 1 20.40 11.89 -29.37
C SER A 1 18.95 11.49 -29.35
N ASN A 2 18.60 10.33 -29.93
CA ASN A 2 17.22 9.81 -29.90
C ASN A 2 16.93 9.16 -28.54
N VAL A 3 16.86 9.95 -27.48
CA VAL A 3 16.44 9.47 -26.16
C VAL A 3 14.93 9.43 -26.11
N MET A 4 14.36 8.24 -25.85
CA MET A 4 12.93 8.06 -25.63
C MET A 4 12.64 8.03 -24.12
N PHE A 5 11.63 8.77 -23.68
CA PHE A 5 11.16 8.78 -22.29
C PHE A 5 9.63 8.70 -22.25
N PRO A 6 9.04 8.10 -21.18
CA PRO A 6 7.59 8.04 -21.04
C PRO A 6 6.99 9.40 -20.68
N PRO A 7 5.67 9.59 -20.80
CA PRO A 7 4.98 10.76 -20.26
C PRO A 7 5.32 11.00 -18.79
N VAL A 8 5.60 12.27 -18.45
CA VAL A 8 6.07 12.68 -17.14
C VAL A 8 4.98 13.49 -16.45
N PHE A 9 4.52 12.99 -15.29
CA PHE A 9 3.42 13.60 -14.54
C PHE A 9 3.89 14.50 -13.39
N ARG A 10 5.02 14.19 -12.75
CA ARG A 10 5.55 14.96 -11.63
C ARG A 10 6.43 16.10 -12.12
N SER A 11 6.22 17.28 -11.56
CA SER A 11 6.96 18.49 -11.95
C SER A 11 8.46 18.36 -11.72
N GLU A 12 8.88 17.71 -10.62
CA GLU A 12 10.29 17.46 -10.32
C GLU A 12 10.98 16.66 -11.43
N ASN A 13 10.31 15.60 -11.89
CA ASN A 13 10.83 14.76 -12.97
C ASN A 13 10.85 15.51 -14.31
N LYS A 14 9.87 16.38 -14.57
CA LYS A 14 9.89 17.25 -15.78
C LYS A 14 11.11 18.17 -15.77
N ILE A 15 11.42 18.80 -14.63
CA ILE A 15 12.57 19.68 -14.47
C ILE A 15 13.87 18.88 -14.70
N GLN A 16 14.02 17.73 -14.06
CA GLN A 16 15.20 16.88 -14.22
C GLN A 16 15.43 16.46 -15.68
N ILE A 17 14.37 16.04 -16.39
CA ILE A 17 14.50 15.65 -17.80
C ILE A 17 14.77 16.88 -18.67
N SER A 18 14.20 18.03 -18.36
CA SER A 18 14.48 19.31 -19.02
C SER A 18 15.97 19.66 -18.97
N GLU A 19 16.56 19.56 -17.79
CA GLU A 19 17.99 19.82 -17.57
C GLU A 19 18.88 18.78 -18.27
N LEU A 20 18.58 17.48 -18.10
CA LEU A 20 19.37 16.40 -18.67
C LEU A 20 19.37 16.39 -20.21
N LEU A 21 18.26 16.75 -20.84
CA LEU A 21 18.10 16.70 -22.29
C LEU A 21 18.21 18.08 -22.96
N ASN A 22 18.36 19.14 -22.20
CA ASN A 22 18.34 20.54 -22.65
C ASN A 22 17.10 20.84 -23.48
N LEU A 23 15.93 20.50 -22.94
CA LEU A 23 14.61 20.69 -23.57
C LEU A 23 13.76 21.62 -22.71
N SER A 24 12.92 22.45 -23.34
CA SER A 24 11.89 23.19 -22.61
C SER A 24 10.82 22.25 -22.03
N LEU A 25 10.11 22.69 -20.98
CA LEU A 25 9.04 21.91 -20.36
C LEU A 25 7.92 21.55 -21.36
N SER A 26 7.63 22.44 -22.32
CA SER A 26 6.65 22.20 -23.39
C SER A 26 7.12 21.14 -24.39
N GLU A 27 8.42 21.09 -24.67
CA GLU A 27 9.01 20.06 -25.55
C GLU A 27 8.99 18.67 -24.89
N ILE A 28 9.17 18.59 -23.55
CA ILE A 28 9.07 17.34 -22.81
C ILE A 28 7.70 16.69 -23.01
N GLU A 29 6.62 17.45 -22.93
CA GLU A 29 5.29 16.92 -23.16
C GLU A 29 5.11 16.40 -24.60
N LYS A 30 5.58 17.16 -25.58
CA LYS A 30 5.45 16.79 -27.01
C LYS A 30 6.34 15.60 -27.40
N LYS A 31 7.52 15.47 -26.80
CA LYS A 31 8.51 14.43 -27.14
C LYS A 31 8.37 13.15 -26.31
N SER A 32 7.48 13.15 -25.33
CA SER A 32 7.21 11.95 -24.53
C SER A 32 6.60 10.83 -25.39
N SER A 33 6.99 9.60 -25.13
CA SER A 33 6.57 8.45 -25.91
C SER A 33 5.47 7.64 -25.23
N VAL A 34 4.24 7.76 -25.74
CA VAL A 34 3.10 6.93 -25.32
C VAL A 34 3.35 5.46 -25.70
N LEU A 35 4.04 5.19 -26.82
CA LEU A 35 4.40 3.83 -27.20
C LEU A 35 5.32 3.18 -26.17
N LEU A 36 6.31 3.94 -25.66
CA LEU A 36 7.24 3.44 -24.64
C LEU A 36 6.50 3.08 -23.35
N ILE A 37 5.66 3.97 -22.84
CA ILE A 37 4.91 3.69 -21.60
C ILE A 37 3.97 2.48 -21.75
N ASN A 38 3.32 2.32 -22.90
CA ASN A 38 2.46 1.17 -23.16
C ASN A 38 3.25 -0.16 -23.20
N LYS A 39 4.47 -0.15 -23.76
CA LYS A 39 5.36 -1.33 -23.70
C LYS A 39 5.81 -1.65 -22.29
N ILE A 40 6.16 -0.64 -21.49
CA ILE A 40 6.52 -0.80 -20.07
C ILE A 40 5.34 -1.37 -19.28
N ILE A 41 4.12 -0.83 -19.48
CA ILE A 41 2.90 -1.33 -18.82
C ILE A 41 2.68 -2.81 -19.17
N LYS A 42 2.77 -3.16 -20.45
CA LYS A 42 2.58 -4.55 -20.90
C LYS A 42 3.60 -5.50 -20.27
N GLN A 43 4.87 -5.11 -20.21
CA GLN A 43 5.93 -5.89 -19.57
C GLN A 43 5.67 -6.08 -18.07
N ARG A 44 5.29 -5.02 -17.36
CA ARG A 44 5.04 -5.04 -15.90
C ARG A 44 3.74 -5.70 -15.50
N SER A 45 2.77 -5.83 -16.41
CA SER A 45 1.45 -6.42 -16.11
C SER A 45 1.53 -7.92 -15.81
N ILE A 46 2.50 -8.62 -16.38
CA ILE A 46 2.70 -10.06 -16.15
C ILE A 46 4.03 -10.24 -15.42
N LYS A 47 3.96 -10.79 -14.19
CA LYS A 47 5.13 -11.00 -13.35
C LYS A 47 5.82 -12.30 -13.66
N SER A 48 7.16 -12.27 -13.74
CA SER A 48 7.98 -13.49 -13.82
C SER A 48 7.98 -14.26 -12.48
N LYS A 49 8.52 -15.46 -12.48
CA LYS A 49 8.67 -16.26 -11.24
C LYS A 49 9.60 -15.57 -10.24
N GLU A 50 10.63 -14.90 -10.72
CA GLU A 50 11.59 -14.15 -9.92
C GLU A 50 10.93 -12.92 -9.29
N GLU A 51 10.14 -12.16 -10.05
CA GLU A 51 9.37 -11.02 -9.54
C GLU A 51 8.37 -11.45 -8.47
N ILE A 52 7.68 -12.59 -8.66
CA ILE A 52 6.78 -13.16 -7.66
C ILE A 52 7.54 -13.54 -6.38
N LYS A 53 8.77 -14.07 -6.50
CA LYS A 53 9.62 -14.40 -5.35
C LYS A 53 9.98 -13.13 -4.56
N GLU A 54 10.33 -12.06 -5.25
CA GLU A 54 10.64 -10.76 -4.62
C GLU A 54 9.41 -10.17 -3.89
N ILE A 55 8.23 -10.19 -4.53
CA ILE A 55 6.97 -9.74 -3.89
C ILE A 55 6.68 -10.57 -2.64
N LYS A 56 6.86 -11.90 -2.69
CA LYS A 56 6.68 -12.77 -1.52
C LYS A 56 7.68 -12.47 -0.40
N SER A 57 8.93 -12.12 -0.74
CA SER A 57 9.93 -11.68 0.24
C SER A 57 9.50 -10.38 0.95
N ALA A 58 9.02 -9.39 0.20
CA ALA A 58 8.46 -8.17 0.77
C ALA A 58 7.25 -8.47 1.68
N LEU A 59 6.35 -9.36 1.26
CA LEU A 59 5.19 -9.78 2.05
C LEU A 59 5.56 -10.45 3.37
N GLN A 60 6.66 -11.20 3.44
CA GLN A 60 7.15 -11.80 4.69
C GLN A 60 7.55 -10.72 5.71
N ILE A 61 8.26 -9.68 5.26
CA ILE A 61 8.65 -8.56 6.13
C ILE A 61 7.40 -7.78 6.58
N THR A 62 6.47 -7.50 5.67
CA THR A 62 5.20 -6.84 5.99
C THR A 62 4.37 -7.65 6.98
N ASN A 63 4.34 -8.99 6.85
CA ASN A 63 3.69 -9.84 7.83
C ASN A 63 4.30 -9.69 9.24
N MET A 64 5.63 -9.60 9.35
CA MET A 64 6.30 -9.33 10.64
C MET A 64 5.91 -7.95 11.20
N MET A 65 5.76 -6.92 10.35
CA MET A 65 5.29 -5.60 10.76
C MET A 65 3.88 -5.69 11.35
N HIS A 66 2.94 -6.32 10.64
CA HIS A 66 1.55 -6.50 11.07
C HIS A 66 1.43 -7.32 12.36
N GLN A 67 2.12 -8.45 12.46
CA GLN A 67 2.13 -9.22 13.70
C GLN A 67 2.70 -8.43 14.88
N THR A 68 3.73 -7.62 14.64
CA THR A 68 4.32 -6.77 15.68
C THR A 68 3.36 -5.68 16.11
N SER A 69 2.70 -5.00 15.19
CA SER A 69 1.69 -3.98 15.52
C SER A 69 0.58 -4.58 16.38
N MET A 70 0.01 -5.72 16.01
CA MET A 70 -1.03 -6.40 16.78
C MET A 70 -0.56 -6.81 18.19
N LYS A 71 0.66 -7.37 18.31
CA LYS A 71 1.21 -7.84 19.59
C LYS A 71 1.62 -6.69 20.52
N LYS A 72 2.05 -5.55 19.97
CA LYS A 72 2.60 -4.42 20.75
C LYS A 72 1.56 -3.35 21.06
N THR A 73 0.46 -3.31 20.33
CA THR A 73 -0.66 -2.41 20.60
C THR A 73 -1.29 -2.75 21.94
N LYS A 74 -1.44 -1.73 22.79
CA LYS A 74 -2.17 -1.79 24.07
C LYS A 74 -2.78 -0.43 24.36
N PRO A 75 -3.94 -0.36 25.02
CA PRO A 75 -4.47 0.88 25.56
C PRO A 75 -3.43 1.62 26.41
N GLY A 76 -3.41 2.94 26.29
CA GLY A 76 -2.45 3.82 26.98
C GLY A 76 -1.23 4.20 26.17
N LYS A 77 -0.87 3.46 25.13
CA LYS A 77 0.22 3.80 24.21
C LYS A 77 -0.19 4.86 23.20
N TYR A 78 0.81 5.44 22.54
CA TYR A 78 0.62 6.32 21.38
C TYR A 78 0.87 5.55 20.07
N GLU A 79 0.24 5.99 18.99
CA GLU A 79 0.40 5.41 17.65
C GLU A 79 1.88 5.37 17.21
N TYR A 80 2.65 6.46 17.43
CA TYR A 80 4.08 6.52 17.08
C TYR A 80 4.93 5.44 17.76
N GLU A 81 4.58 4.99 18.97
CA GLU A 81 5.32 3.94 19.64
C GLU A 81 5.22 2.60 18.92
N ILE A 82 4.07 2.34 18.29
CA ILE A 82 3.83 1.11 17.52
C ILE A 82 4.47 1.24 16.13
N VAL A 83 4.34 2.40 15.49
CA VAL A 83 4.97 2.70 14.20
C VAL A 83 6.49 2.51 14.28
N ALA A 84 7.14 3.02 15.34
CA ALA A 84 8.58 2.82 15.56
C ALA A 84 8.99 1.35 15.64
N GLN A 85 8.13 0.46 16.20
CA GLN A 85 8.39 -0.98 16.22
C GLN A 85 8.29 -1.62 14.82
N MET A 86 7.37 -1.15 13.98
CA MET A 86 7.25 -1.61 12.59
C MET A 86 8.44 -1.13 11.74
N GLU A 87 8.84 0.14 11.86
CA GLU A 87 10.01 0.69 11.18
C GLU A 87 11.32 -0.01 11.57
N LYS A 88 11.45 -0.38 12.85
CA LYS A 88 12.58 -1.19 13.33
C LYS A 88 12.71 -2.51 12.55
N ILE A 89 11.59 -3.17 12.21
CA ILE A 89 11.61 -4.42 11.43
C ILE A 89 12.15 -4.15 10.03
N VAL A 90 11.66 -3.11 9.37
CA VAL A 90 12.09 -2.72 8.03
C VAL A 90 13.60 -2.45 8.01
N LYS A 91 14.08 -1.63 8.95
CA LYS A 91 15.52 -1.31 9.07
C LYS A 91 16.38 -2.54 9.40
N LYS A 92 15.89 -3.43 10.28
CA LYS A 92 16.61 -4.68 10.62
C LYS A 92 16.77 -5.62 9.42
N ASN A 93 15.86 -5.57 8.45
CA ASN A 93 15.94 -6.36 7.23
C ASN A 93 16.67 -5.64 6.09
N ASN A 94 17.24 -4.45 6.35
CA ASN A 94 17.95 -3.63 5.36
C ASN A 94 17.15 -3.31 4.09
N VAL A 95 15.85 -3.01 4.28
CA VAL A 95 14.93 -2.61 3.22
C VAL A 95 14.27 -1.27 3.53
N HIS A 96 13.38 -0.81 2.67
CA HIS A 96 12.62 0.42 2.84
C HIS A 96 11.12 0.15 2.99
N LEU A 97 10.40 1.10 3.55
CA LEU A 97 8.94 1.12 3.48
C LEU A 97 8.51 1.26 2.02
N ALA A 98 7.45 0.56 1.64
CA ALA A 98 6.85 0.69 0.31
C ALA A 98 6.14 2.05 0.14
N TYR A 99 5.58 2.56 1.23
CA TYR A 99 4.92 3.86 1.37
C TYR A 99 4.91 4.26 2.86
N PRO A 100 4.60 5.53 3.21
CA PRO A 100 4.46 5.94 4.61
C PRO A 100 3.41 5.09 5.32
N ILE A 101 3.75 4.56 6.49
CA ILE A 101 2.84 3.75 7.29
C ILE A 101 1.57 4.54 7.61
N ILE A 102 0.41 3.94 7.44
CA ILE A 102 -0.85 4.42 7.99
C ILE A 102 -1.18 3.53 9.19
N PHE A 103 -1.08 4.09 10.39
CA PHE A 103 -1.40 3.41 11.62
C PHE A 103 -2.18 4.35 12.53
N THR A 104 -3.48 4.12 12.67
CA THR A 104 -4.33 5.12 13.32
C THR A 104 -5.58 4.54 13.96
N THR A 105 -6.02 5.19 15.04
CA THR A 105 -7.36 5.04 15.66
C THR A 105 -8.44 5.82 14.89
N LYS A 106 -8.03 6.67 13.93
CA LYS A 106 -8.90 7.54 13.10
C LYS A 106 -8.95 7.05 11.65
N GLY A 107 -9.32 5.79 11.45
CA GLY A 107 -9.34 5.15 10.12
C GLY A 107 -10.22 5.84 9.06
N GLN A 108 -11.13 6.74 9.47
CA GLN A 108 -11.90 7.57 8.57
C GLN A 108 -11.08 8.70 7.90
N VAL A 109 -9.87 9.00 8.42
CA VAL A 109 -8.95 9.96 7.81
C VAL A 109 -8.00 9.22 6.89
N LEU A 110 -8.23 9.37 5.58
CA LEU A 110 -7.43 8.71 4.56
C LEU A 110 -6.00 9.26 4.53
N HIS A 111 -5.03 8.36 4.34
CA HIS A 111 -3.59 8.67 4.25
C HIS A 111 -3.04 9.47 5.44
N ASN A 112 -3.53 9.17 6.65
CA ASN A 112 -3.03 9.80 7.87
C ASN A 112 -1.64 9.24 8.24
N SER A 113 -0.62 10.10 8.16
CA SER A 113 0.77 9.82 8.56
C SER A 113 1.19 10.56 9.83
N ILE A 114 0.24 11.09 10.60
CA ILE A 114 0.49 11.76 11.88
C ILE A 114 0.09 10.81 13.01
N TYR A 115 1.03 10.40 13.84
CA TYR A 115 0.88 9.31 14.80
C TYR A 115 0.76 9.82 16.25
N THR A 116 0.01 10.89 16.47
CA THR A 116 -0.06 11.57 17.78
C THR A 116 -1.23 11.11 18.66
N ASN A 117 -2.13 10.27 18.14
CA ASN A 117 -3.26 9.83 18.93
C ASN A 117 -2.84 8.84 20.01
N ARG A 118 -3.42 9.00 21.21
CA ARG A 118 -3.35 7.99 22.27
C ARG A 118 -4.36 6.89 21.97
N ILE A 119 -3.92 5.66 22.11
CA ILE A 119 -4.75 4.46 21.91
C ILE A 119 -5.54 4.22 23.20
N ASN A 120 -6.86 4.18 23.11
CA ASN A 120 -7.73 3.93 24.25
C ASN A 120 -8.31 2.51 24.21
N ASP A 121 -8.86 2.10 25.35
CA ASP A 121 -9.60 0.85 25.42
C ASP A 121 -10.86 0.94 24.54
N GLY A 122 -11.12 -0.12 23.76
CA GLY A 122 -12.22 -0.15 22.81
C GLY A 122 -11.96 0.53 21.45
N ASP A 123 -10.81 1.18 21.24
CA ASP A 123 -10.44 1.70 19.92
C ASP A 123 -10.20 0.56 18.90
N LEU A 124 -10.52 0.84 17.64
CA LEU A 124 -10.02 0.05 16.49
C LEU A 124 -8.78 0.71 15.93
N LEU A 125 -7.76 -0.09 15.62
CA LEU A 125 -6.57 0.34 14.91
C LEU A 125 -6.66 -0.12 13.45
N LEU A 126 -6.52 0.83 12.53
CA LEU A 126 -6.26 0.56 11.14
C LEU A 126 -4.74 0.58 10.93
N ASN A 127 -4.19 -0.51 10.44
CA ASN A 127 -2.80 -0.62 10.01
C ASN A 127 -2.76 -0.91 8.52
N ASP A 128 -2.28 0.06 7.76
CA ASP A 128 -2.00 -0.06 6.34
C ASP A 128 -0.52 0.22 6.14
N SER A 129 0.23 -0.84 5.90
CA SER A 129 1.68 -0.77 5.82
C SER A 129 2.27 -1.85 4.94
N GLY A 130 3.39 -1.54 4.32
CA GLY A 130 4.14 -2.44 3.49
C GLY A 130 5.62 -2.13 3.46
N SER A 131 6.43 -3.14 3.16
CA SER A 131 7.86 -3.01 2.90
C SER A 131 8.17 -3.32 1.45
N ASN A 132 9.35 -2.88 1.00
CA ASN A 132 9.95 -3.35 -0.24
C ASN A 132 10.79 -4.61 0.01
N SER A 133 11.08 -5.36 -1.04
CA SER A 133 12.19 -6.29 -1.08
C SER A 133 13.51 -5.55 -1.35
N ILE A 134 14.65 -6.26 -1.29
CA ILE A 134 15.97 -5.72 -1.66
C ILE A 134 15.97 -5.22 -3.12
N MET A 135 15.21 -5.87 -4.00
CA MET A 135 15.05 -5.48 -5.41
C MET A 135 13.95 -4.44 -5.63
N SER A 136 13.46 -3.81 -4.55
CA SER A 136 12.44 -2.73 -4.59
C SER A 136 11.05 -3.18 -5.09
N TYR A 137 10.70 -4.46 -5.00
CA TYR A 137 9.33 -4.93 -5.19
C TYR A 137 8.53 -4.66 -3.92
N ALA A 138 7.41 -3.96 -4.08
CA ALA A 138 6.57 -3.52 -2.97
C ALA A 138 5.55 -4.59 -2.54
N SER A 139 5.21 -4.56 -1.26
CA SER A 139 4.04 -5.22 -0.70
C SER A 139 3.13 -4.19 -0.03
N ASP A 140 1.86 -4.55 0.12
CA ASP A 140 0.81 -3.67 0.63
C ASP A 140 -0.25 -4.53 1.33
N ILE A 141 -0.46 -4.30 2.62
CA ILE A 141 -1.46 -5.01 3.43
C ILE A 141 -2.15 -4.03 4.37
N THR A 142 -3.47 -4.04 4.36
CA THR A 142 -4.29 -3.35 5.37
C THR A 142 -4.95 -4.35 6.30
N ARG A 143 -4.91 -4.08 7.61
CA ARG A 143 -5.65 -4.84 8.64
C ARG A 143 -6.21 -3.90 9.69
N THR A 144 -7.44 -4.21 10.13
CA THR A 144 -8.09 -3.51 11.25
C THR A 144 -8.25 -4.47 12.41
N PHE A 145 -7.91 -4.02 13.62
CA PHE A 145 -7.99 -4.86 14.82
C PHE A 145 -8.26 -4.01 16.08
N PRO A 146 -8.88 -4.60 17.13
CA PRO A 146 -9.17 -3.87 18.37
C PRO A 146 -7.92 -3.71 19.24
N ALA A 147 -7.77 -2.53 19.85
CA ALA A 147 -6.62 -2.18 20.69
C ALA A 147 -6.40 -3.13 21.88
N ASN A 148 -7.48 -3.64 22.44
CA ASN A 148 -7.49 -4.54 23.60
C ASN A 148 -7.61 -6.04 23.20
N GLY A 149 -7.58 -6.37 21.91
CA GLY A 149 -7.71 -7.72 21.40
C GLY A 149 -9.14 -8.27 21.35
N LYS A 150 -10.16 -7.47 21.68
CA LYS A 150 -11.57 -7.89 21.69
C LYS A 150 -12.44 -6.91 20.92
N PHE A 151 -13.17 -7.41 19.94
CA PHE A 151 -14.21 -6.63 19.27
C PHE A 151 -15.44 -6.49 20.17
N SER A 152 -16.03 -5.30 20.21
CA SER A 152 -17.43 -5.15 20.65
C SER A 152 -18.37 -5.82 19.61
N ASN A 153 -19.62 -6.11 20.02
CA ASN A 153 -20.58 -6.69 19.09
C ASN A 153 -20.80 -5.83 17.82
N LYS A 154 -20.89 -4.52 18.00
CA LYS A 154 -21.06 -3.57 16.90
C LYS A 154 -19.83 -3.59 15.96
N GLN A 155 -18.64 -3.55 16.49
CA GLN A 155 -17.39 -3.61 15.73
C GLN A 155 -17.29 -4.94 14.96
N LYS A 156 -17.61 -6.06 15.63
CA LYS A 156 -17.59 -7.38 15.01
C LYS A 156 -18.56 -7.48 13.84
N ASN A 157 -19.78 -6.97 13.99
CA ASN A 157 -20.78 -7.03 12.91
C ASN A 157 -20.30 -6.27 11.67
N ILE A 158 -19.77 -5.06 11.83
CA ILE A 158 -19.22 -4.28 10.70
C ILE A 158 -17.97 -4.98 10.10
N TYR A 159 -17.11 -5.52 10.96
CA TYR A 159 -15.93 -6.26 10.49
C TYR A 159 -16.31 -7.47 9.63
N MET A 160 -17.34 -8.23 10.04
CA MET A 160 -17.83 -9.39 9.30
C MET A 160 -18.43 -9.03 7.93
N ILE A 161 -19.12 -7.89 7.82
CA ILE A 161 -19.61 -7.38 6.53
C ILE A 161 -18.43 -7.11 5.58
N VAL A 162 -17.43 -6.37 6.04
CA VAL A 162 -16.24 -6.05 5.23
C VAL A 162 -15.46 -7.32 4.85
N GLN A 163 -15.37 -8.28 5.76
CA GLN A 163 -14.73 -9.57 5.48
C GLN A 163 -15.50 -10.34 4.39
N GLU A 164 -16.82 -10.38 4.46
CA GLU A 164 -17.65 -11.03 3.45
C GLU A 164 -17.49 -10.38 2.07
N MET A 165 -17.47 -9.05 2.01
CA MET A 165 -17.17 -8.30 0.78
C MET A 165 -15.85 -8.75 0.16
N GLN A 166 -14.80 -8.87 0.97
CA GLN A 166 -13.47 -9.30 0.52
C GLN A 166 -13.46 -10.76 0.04
N GLU A 167 -14.07 -11.66 0.81
CA GLU A 167 -14.11 -13.09 0.49
C GLU A 167 -14.86 -13.38 -0.81
N VAL A 168 -15.97 -12.71 -1.05
CA VAL A 168 -16.76 -12.85 -2.28
C VAL A 168 -15.93 -12.37 -3.48
N ILE A 169 -15.27 -11.23 -3.37
CA ILE A 169 -14.41 -10.74 -4.45
C ILE A 169 -13.25 -11.71 -4.73
N LEU A 170 -12.62 -12.27 -3.70
CA LEU A 170 -11.55 -13.25 -3.89
C LEU A 170 -12.01 -14.53 -4.59
N LYS A 171 -13.24 -14.97 -4.36
CA LYS A 171 -13.83 -16.15 -5.06
C LYS A 171 -14.14 -15.87 -6.52
N GLU A 172 -14.62 -14.65 -6.83
CA GLU A 172 -15.02 -14.27 -8.18
C GLU A 172 -13.86 -13.74 -9.05
N LEU A 173 -12.74 -13.36 -8.43
CA LEU A 173 -11.61 -12.77 -9.13
C LEU A 173 -10.87 -13.81 -9.97
N LYS A 174 -10.96 -13.68 -11.29
CA LYS A 174 -10.32 -14.56 -12.28
C LYS A 174 -9.98 -13.77 -13.55
N PRO A 175 -9.07 -14.27 -14.40
CA PRO A 175 -8.79 -13.64 -15.68
C PRO A 175 -10.04 -13.39 -16.50
N GLY A 176 -10.20 -12.18 -17.04
CA GLY A 176 -11.33 -11.77 -17.88
C GLY A 176 -12.48 -11.07 -17.13
N VAL A 177 -12.50 -11.05 -15.78
CA VAL A 177 -13.51 -10.26 -15.04
C VAL A 177 -13.22 -8.77 -15.17
N ASN A 178 -14.30 -7.99 -15.21
CA ASN A 178 -14.19 -6.53 -15.26
C ASN A 178 -14.09 -5.95 -13.84
N PHE A 179 -13.13 -5.06 -13.61
CA PHE A 179 -12.93 -4.39 -12.31
C PHE A 179 -14.20 -3.68 -11.82
N LYS A 180 -14.93 -3.00 -12.73
CA LYS A 180 -16.17 -2.31 -12.39
C LYS A 180 -17.25 -3.26 -11.86
N GLU A 181 -17.35 -4.47 -12.41
CA GLU A 181 -18.33 -5.46 -11.93
C GLU A 181 -17.93 -6.01 -10.55
N MET A 182 -16.64 -6.19 -10.30
CA MET A 182 -16.15 -6.56 -8.97
C MET A 182 -16.44 -5.47 -7.93
N HIS A 183 -16.25 -4.20 -8.30
CA HIS A 183 -16.61 -3.07 -7.43
C HIS A 183 -18.12 -3.04 -7.10
N LYS A 184 -18.99 -3.21 -8.10
CA LYS A 184 -20.44 -3.25 -7.89
C LYS A 184 -20.86 -4.43 -7.01
N LEU A 185 -20.24 -5.60 -7.22
CA LEU A 185 -20.51 -6.78 -6.40
C LEU A 185 -20.14 -6.53 -4.94
N SER A 186 -18.97 -5.95 -4.68
CA SER A 186 -18.58 -5.55 -3.33
C SER A 186 -19.56 -4.57 -2.70
N ALA A 187 -19.96 -3.52 -3.43
CA ALA A 187 -20.88 -2.50 -2.94
C ALA A 187 -22.32 -3.03 -2.72
N TYR A 188 -22.71 -4.12 -3.38
CA TYR A 188 -24.02 -4.75 -3.18
C TYR A 188 -24.09 -5.57 -1.89
N ILE A 189 -22.94 -6.10 -1.44
CA ILE A 189 -22.84 -6.91 -0.22
C ILE A 189 -22.77 -6.00 1.03
N GLY A 190 -22.11 -4.85 0.94
CA GLY A 190 -21.93 -3.89 2.03
C GLY A 190 -23.04 -2.89 2.16
#